data_38f21928403f55423886a99ef06d5f69
#
_entry.id   38f21928403f55423886a99ef06d5f69
#
_cell.length_a   1.000
_cell.length_b   1.000
_cell.length_c   1.000
_cell.angle_alpha   90.00
_cell.angle_beta   90.00
_cell.angle_gamma   90.00
#
_symmetry.space_group_name_H-M   'P 1'
#
loop_
_entity.id
_entity.type
_entity.pdbx_description
1 polymer ?
#
loop_
_entity_poly.entity_id
_entity_poly.type
_entity_poly.pdbx_seq_one_letter_code
_entity_poly.pdbx_strand_id
1 'polypeptide(L)'
;TNTGNWSQKAIDEAKIYGNVNVISSSKNSNYNHIPKDLICSKDAKYLHITSNNTIYGTQWNKFPSSQSVGSYLVADMSSDIFSREFDINDFGLIYAGAQKNIGPAGVTLVIIRESILQKVSRDIPTMMQYQTHIKKESMFNTPPVMSIYAVNRSLHWLDMNGGISKMETRNRAKAKKLYDEIERNTLFKCPVHKDDRSIMNVPFIFTDEMDEERFLQFCANRGLHTL
;
A
#
# COMPACT_ATOMS: atom_id res chain seq x y z
N THR A 1 4.87 -4.75 -10.83
CA THR A 1 3.46 -4.73 -11.32
C THR A 1 2.95 -3.31 -11.44
N ASN A 2 2.00 -3.06 -12.38
CA ASN A 2 1.33 -1.78 -12.51
C ASN A 2 -0.17 -1.92 -12.18
N THR A 3 -0.54 -1.53 -10.97
CA THR A 3 -1.88 -1.66 -10.41
C THR A 3 -2.53 -0.33 -10.01
N GLY A 4 -1.92 0.80 -10.38
CA GLY A 4 -2.45 2.12 -10.08
C GLY A 4 -1.41 3.23 -10.19
N ASN A 5 -1.78 4.44 -9.80
CA ASN A 5 -0.92 5.63 -9.93
C ASN A 5 0.38 5.51 -9.13
N TRP A 6 0.33 4.96 -7.92
CA TRP A 6 1.53 4.85 -7.09
C TRP A 6 2.50 3.80 -7.62
N SER A 7 2.00 2.68 -8.13
CA SER A 7 2.83 1.69 -8.81
C SER A 7 3.44 2.25 -10.09
N GLN A 8 2.71 3.08 -10.86
CA GLN A 8 3.26 3.75 -12.04
C GLN A 8 4.41 4.70 -11.66
N LYS A 9 4.24 5.52 -10.62
CA LYS A 9 5.31 6.38 -10.11
C LYS A 9 6.53 5.59 -9.68
N ALA A 10 6.34 4.49 -8.95
CA ALA A 10 7.45 3.61 -8.54
C ALA A 10 8.18 3.00 -9.76
N ILE A 11 7.46 2.64 -10.83
CA ILE A 11 8.05 2.19 -12.10
C ILE A 11 8.90 3.28 -12.73
N ASP A 12 8.41 4.50 -12.78
CA ASP A 12 9.10 5.62 -13.43
C ASP A 12 10.36 6.01 -12.67
N GLU A 13 10.32 6.05 -11.35
CA GLU A 13 11.51 6.25 -10.51
C GLU A 13 12.53 5.11 -10.64
N ALA A 14 12.06 3.85 -10.66
CA ALA A 14 12.96 2.71 -10.78
C ALA A 14 13.73 2.69 -12.11
N LYS A 15 13.13 3.19 -13.20
CA LYS A 15 13.79 3.29 -14.52
C LYS A 15 15.03 4.20 -14.51
N ILE A 16 15.12 5.16 -13.59
CA ILE A 16 16.28 6.03 -13.43
C ILE A 16 17.49 5.23 -12.96
N TYR A 17 17.27 4.15 -12.21
CA TYR A 17 18.32 3.37 -11.57
C TYR A 17 18.62 2.04 -12.25
N GLY A 18 17.79 1.58 -13.16
CA GLY A 18 18.02 0.31 -13.84
C GLY A 18 16.91 -0.09 -14.81
N ASN A 19 17.04 -1.30 -15.34
CA ASN A 19 16.04 -1.86 -16.25
C ASN A 19 14.78 -2.29 -15.50
N VAL A 20 13.64 -1.84 -15.95
CA VAL A 20 12.35 -2.19 -15.37
C VAL A 20 11.51 -2.97 -16.38
N ASN A 21 11.11 -4.16 -15.97
CA ASN A 21 10.15 -4.98 -16.71
C ASN A 21 8.79 -4.94 -16.01
N VAL A 22 7.78 -4.42 -16.68
CA VAL A 22 6.39 -4.41 -16.17
C VAL A 22 5.74 -5.74 -16.56
N ILE A 23 5.82 -6.73 -15.68
CA ILE A 23 5.37 -8.10 -15.95
C ILE A 23 3.86 -8.25 -15.98
N SER A 24 3.13 -7.33 -15.36
CA SER A 24 1.67 -7.36 -15.32
C SER A 24 1.09 -5.97 -15.05
N SER A 25 -0.07 -5.68 -15.64
CA SER A 25 -0.76 -4.40 -15.50
C SER A 25 -2.27 -4.56 -15.67
N SER A 26 -3.04 -3.91 -14.81
CA SER A 26 -4.50 -3.79 -14.94
C SER A 26 -4.94 -2.41 -15.49
N LYS A 27 -4.01 -1.66 -16.09
CA LYS A 27 -4.27 -0.30 -16.63
C LYS A 27 -5.41 -0.28 -17.66
N ASN A 28 -5.45 -1.25 -18.57
CA ASN A 28 -6.49 -1.34 -19.62
C ASN A 28 -7.90 -1.57 -19.07
N SER A 29 -8.01 -2.04 -17.82
CA SER A 29 -9.25 -2.22 -17.09
C SER A 29 -9.45 -1.16 -16.00
N ASN A 30 -8.85 0.02 -16.19
CA ASN A 30 -8.88 1.11 -15.22
C ASN A 30 -8.49 0.67 -13.78
N TYR A 31 -7.52 -0.24 -13.69
CA TYR A 31 -6.99 -0.77 -12.42
C TYR A 31 -8.05 -1.40 -11.48
N ASN A 32 -9.11 -1.96 -12.05
CA ASN A 32 -10.24 -2.52 -11.28
C ASN A 32 -9.98 -3.92 -10.68
N HIS A 33 -8.79 -4.49 -10.90
CA HIS A 33 -8.40 -5.80 -10.37
C HIS A 33 -6.89 -5.88 -10.13
N ILE A 34 -6.49 -6.87 -9.35
CA ILE A 34 -5.10 -7.26 -9.15
C ILE A 34 -4.74 -8.37 -10.15
N PRO A 35 -3.73 -8.18 -11.00
CA PRO A 35 -3.28 -9.22 -11.92
C PRO A 35 -2.72 -10.42 -11.15
N LYS A 36 -3.10 -11.64 -11.54
CA LYS A 36 -2.72 -12.88 -10.82
C LYS A 36 -1.57 -13.64 -11.50
N ASP A 37 -1.41 -13.45 -12.82
CA ASP A 37 -0.39 -14.13 -13.59
C ASP A 37 0.94 -13.36 -13.54
N LEU A 38 1.78 -13.71 -12.58
CA LEU A 38 3.06 -13.07 -12.35
C LEU A 38 4.20 -14.00 -12.78
N ILE A 39 4.79 -13.71 -13.91
CA ILE A 39 5.98 -14.43 -14.41
C ILE A 39 7.16 -13.48 -14.37
N CYS A 40 8.02 -13.63 -13.37
CA CYS A 40 9.24 -12.84 -13.25
C CYS A 40 10.34 -13.39 -14.17
N SER A 41 11.17 -12.50 -14.72
CA SER A 41 12.39 -12.93 -15.38
C SER A 41 13.38 -13.48 -14.35
N LYS A 42 14.18 -14.49 -14.72
CA LYS A 42 15.16 -15.14 -13.83
C LYS A 42 16.22 -14.18 -13.30
N ASP A 43 16.47 -13.11 -14.05
CA ASP A 43 17.48 -12.10 -13.68
C ASP A 43 16.94 -10.94 -12.86
N ALA A 44 15.63 -10.94 -12.58
CA ALA A 44 15.01 -9.90 -11.78
C ALA A 44 15.58 -9.88 -10.36
N LYS A 45 16.06 -8.72 -9.91
CA LYS A 45 16.58 -8.55 -8.54
C LYS A 45 15.47 -8.52 -7.50
N TYR A 46 14.32 -7.99 -7.86
CA TYR A 46 13.12 -7.96 -7.01
C TYR A 46 11.85 -7.79 -7.85
N LEU A 47 10.74 -8.22 -7.30
CA LEU A 47 9.41 -7.87 -7.76
C LEU A 47 8.85 -6.77 -6.87
N HIS A 48 8.46 -5.65 -7.46
CA HIS A 48 7.78 -4.57 -6.73
C HIS A 48 6.27 -4.64 -6.90
N ILE A 49 5.56 -4.46 -5.77
CA ILE A 49 4.10 -4.33 -5.72
C ILE A 49 3.71 -3.11 -4.88
N THR A 50 2.55 -2.54 -5.17
CA THR A 50 1.82 -1.63 -4.28
C THR A 50 0.69 -2.44 -3.65
N SER A 51 0.77 -2.68 -2.34
CA SER A 51 -0.10 -3.62 -1.63
C SER A 51 -1.57 -3.22 -1.66
N ASN A 52 -1.83 -1.92 -1.58
CA ASN A 52 -3.15 -1.32 -1.59
C ASN A 52 -3.17 -0.05 -2.44
N ASN A 53 -4.04 0.00 -3.42
CA ASN A 53 -4.18 1.12 -4.35
C ASN A 53 -5.27 2.07 -3.88
N THR A 54 -4.89 3.13 -3.21
CA THR A 54 -5.76 4.07 -2.50
C THR A 54 -6.86 4.68 -3.39
N ILE A 55 -6.51 5.04 -4.64
CA ILE A 55 -7.43 5.70 -5.58
C ILE A 55 -8.42 4.70 -6.19
N TYR A 56 -7.91 3.53 -6.59
CA TYR A 56 -8.69 2.54 -7.34
C TYR A 56 -9.38 1.51 -6.44
N GLY A 57 -9.01 1.43 -5.15
CA GLY A 57 -9.61 0.54 -4.17
C GLY A 57 -9.29 -0.94 -4.36
N THR A 58 -8.22 -1.26 -5.09
CA THR A 58 -7.73 -2.64 -5.22
C THR A 58 -6.67 -2.94 -4.17
N GLN A 59 -6.66 -4.16 -3.63
CA GLN A 59 -5.71 -4.62 -2.63
C GLN A 59 -5.27 -6.06 -2.91
N TRP A 60 -3.99 -6.36 -2.68
CA TRP A 60 -3.47 -7.72 -2.75
C TRP A 60 -3.97 -8.54 -1.56
N ASN A 61 -5.03 -9.31 -1.74
CA ASN A 61 -5.57 -10.18 -0.67
C ASN A 61 -4.63 -11.34 -0.33
N LYS A 62 -3.87 -11.82 -1.32
CA LYS A 62 -2.77 -12.77 -1.13
C LYS A 62 -1.54 -12.20 -1.81
N PHE A 63 -0.44 -12.16 -1.09
CA PHE A 63 0.83 -11.76 -1.68
C PHE A 63 1.47 -12.92 -2.45
N PRO A 64 2.17 -12.65 -3.56
CA PRO A 64 3.00 -13.66 -4.20
C PRO A 64 4.15 -14.02 -3.25
N SER A 65 4.44 -15.31 -3.07
CA SER A 65 5.60 -15.69 -2.27
C SER A 65 6.91 -15.40 -3.00
N SER A 66 7.98 -15.11 -2.27
CA SER A 66 9.32 -14.93 -2.84
C SER A 66 9.80 -16.18 -3.60
N GLN A 67 9.38 -17.37 -3.17
CA GLN A 67 9.67 -18.63 -3.86
C GLN A 67 8.94 -18.72 -5.22
N SER A 68 7.67 -18.31 -5.29
CA SER A 68 6.90 -18.36 -6.53
C SER A 68 7.38 -17.37 -7.59
N VAL A 69 7.95 -16.24 -7.17
CA VAL A 69 8.47 -15.23 -8.10
C VAL A 69 9.97 -15.36 -8.39
N GLY A 70 10.68 -16.25 -7.68
CA GLY A 70 12.11 -16.49 -7.85
C GLY A 70 13.01 -15.29 -7.52
N SER A 71 12.48 -14.31 -6.79
CA SER A 71 13.14 -13.04 -6.50
C SER A 71 12.61 -12.45 -5.20
N TYR A 72 13.25 -11.37 -4.69
CA TYR A 72 12.73 -10.68 -3.51
C TYR A 72 11.44 -9.93 -3.82
N LEU A 73 10.45 -10.05 -2.93
CA LEU A 73 9.27 -9.21 -2.98
C LEU A 73 9.54 -7.88 -2.25
N VAL A 74 9.29 -6.78 -2.93
CA VAL A 74 9.37 -5.42 -2.39
C VAL A 74 7.98 -4.81 -2.43
N ALA A 75 7.49 -4.29 -1.30
CA ALA A 75 6.14 -3.76 -1.21
C ALA A 75 6.07 -2.32 -0.69
N ASP A 76 5.33 -1.49 -1.41
CA ASP A 76 4.77 -0.26 -0.87
C ASP A 76 3.50 -0.60 -0.09
N MET A 77 3.55 -0.48 1.24
CA MET A 77 2.43 -0.68 2.14
C MET A 77 1.94 0.62 2.79
N SER A 78 2.22 1.77 2.21
CA SER A 78 1.91 3.07 2.81
C SER A 78 0.45 3.23 3.21
N SER A 79 -0.50 2.59 2.50
CA SER A 79 -1.92 2.75 2.78
C SER A 79 -2.56 1.60 3.55
N ASP A 80 -1.85 0.49 3.77
CA ASP A 80 -2.41 -0.67 4.46
C ASP A 80 -1.46 -1.39 5.44
N ILE A 81 -0.29 -0.82 5.72
CA ILE A 81 0.60 -1.37 6.76
C ILE A 81 -0.17 -1.49 8.10
N PHE A 82 -0.02 -2.62 8.80
CA PHE A 82 -0.72 -2.93 10.07
C PHE A 82 -2.26 -2.97 9.99
N SER A 83 -2.84 -3.00 8.80
CA SER A 83 -4.31 -3.10 8.64
C SER A 83 -4.82 -4.54 8.71
N ARG A 84 -3.95 -5.50 8.49
CA ARG A 84 -4.22 -6.94 8.48
C ARG A 84 -2.94 -7.75 8.71
N GLU A 85 -3.11 -9.03 9.04
CA GLU A 85 -2.00 -9.97 9.20
C GLU A 85 -1.45 -10.43 7.85
N PHE A 86 -0.14 -10.65 7.79
CA PHE A 86 0.57 -11.26 6.66
C PHE A 86 1.90 -11.85 7.14
N ASP A 87 2.47 -12.78 6.39
CA ASP A 87 3.79 -13.32 6.70
C ASP A 87 4.89 -12.36 6.21
N ILE A 88 5.60 -11.74 7.15
CA ILE A 88 6.72 -10.84 6.86
C ILE A 88 7.86 -11.54 6.12
N ASN A 89 7.99 -12.86 6.26
CA ASN A 89 9.03 -13.64 5.62
C ASN A 89 8.86 -13.75 4.10
N ASP A 90 7.70 -13.45 3.55
CA ASP A 90 7.50 -13.37 2.11
C ASP A 90 8.23 -12.18 1.47
N PHE A 91 8.62 -11.17 2.27
CA PHE A 91 9.17 -9.92 1.77
C PHE A 91 10.68 -9.83 1.95
N GLY A 92 11.31 -9.21 0.96
CA GLY A 92 12.70 -8.76 1.06
C GLY A 92 12.78 -7.34 1.64
N LEU A 93 11.81 -6.49 1.25
CA LEU A 93 11.69 -5.13 1.75
C LEU A 93 10.23 -4.68 1.74
N ILE A 94 9.81 -4.05 2.82
CA ILE A 94 8.55 -3.32 2.94
C ILE A 94 8.88 -1.87 3.26
N TYR A 95 8.22 -0.93 2.60
CA TYR A 95 8.26 0.46 3.01
C TYR A 95 6.84 1.04 3.11
N ALA A 96 6.67 1.98 4.03
CA ALA A 96 5.39 2.62 4.30
C ALA A 96 5.57 4.05 4.79
N GLY A 97 5.09 5.01 4.03
CA GLY A 97 4.96 6.39 4.51
C GLY A 97 3.89 6.47 5.60
N ALA A 98 4.20 7.12 6.71
CA ALA A 98 3.34 7.14 7.90
C ALA A 98 2.00 7.85 7.69
N GLN A 99 1.96 8.83 6.79
CA GLN A 99 0.86 9.83 6.65
C GLN A 99 -0.52 9.25 6.32
N LYS A 100 -0.64 7.96 6.04
CA LYS A 100 -1.92 7.31 5.75
C LYS A 100 -2.44 6.49 6.93
N ASN A 101 -1.66 5.50 7.40
CA ASN A 101 -2.20 4.52 8.35
C ASN A 101 -1.49 4.46 9.72
N ILE A 102 -0.33 5.06 9.89
CA ILE A 102 0.43 4.93 11.16
C ILE A 102 0.77 6.23 11.85
N GLY A 103 0.59 7.39 11.21
CA GLY A 103 0.89 8.68 11.85
C GLY A 103 0.93 9.85 10.89
N PRO A 104 1.51 10.98 11.28
CA PRO A 104 1.66 12.16 10.44
C PRO A 104 2.75 11.98 9.39
N ALA A 105 2.78 12.88 8.41
CA ALA A 105 3.85 12.97 7.41
C ALA A 105 5.23 13.21 8.07
N GLY A 106 6.29 12.82 7.35
CA GLY A 106 7.68 13.04 7.76
C GLY A 106 8.39 11.79 8.30
N VAL A 107 7.69 10.66 8.42
CA VAL A 107 8.27 9.35 8.79
C VAL A 107 7.98 8.34 7.70
N THR A 108 8.97 7.53 7.38
CA THR A 108 8.81 6.33 6.55
C THR A 108 9.32 5.12 7.33
N LEU A 109 8.45 4.14 7.54
CA LEU A 109 8.84 2.85 8.07
C LEU A 109 9.47 2.02 6.94
N VAL A 110 10.63 1.42 7.22
CA VAL A 110 11.28 0.45 6.33
C VAL A 110 11.57 -0.82 7.12
N ILE A 111 11.11 -1.94 6.60
CA ILE A 111 11.43 -3.28 7.11
C ILE A 111 12.20 -3.98 6.01
N ILE A 112 13.44 -4.37 6.29
CA ILE A 112 14.34 -4.95 5.29
C ILE A 112 14.96 -6.24 5.81
N ARG A 113 15.00 -7.25 4.95
CA ARG A 113 15.68 -8.51 5.22
C ARG A 113 17.20 -8.28 5.24
N GLU A 114 17.87 -8.70 6.30
CA GLU A 114 19.31 -8.45 6.49
C GLU A 114 20.17 -8.98 5.34
N SER A 115 19.82 -10.14 4.78
CA SER A 115 20.57 -10.74 3.65
C SER A 115 20.57 -9.90 2.37
N ILE A 116 19.68 -8.91 2.24
CA ILE A 116 19.67 -7.99 1.09
C ILE A 116 20.72 -6.89 1.24
N LEU A 117 21.00 -6.46 2.46
CA LEU A 117 21.92 -5.37 2.75
C LEU A 117 23.35 -5.61 2.20
N GLN A 118 23.76 -6.88 2.12
CA GLN A 118 25.08 -7.28 1.63
C GLN A 118 25.16 -7.37 0.09
N LYS A 119 24.04 -7.18 -0.61
CA LYS A 119 23.97 -7.35 -2.08
C LYS A 119 24.10 -6.05 -2.87
N VAL A 120 24.31 -4.94 -2.19
CA VAL A 120 24.57 -3.65 -2.85
C VAL A 120 25.99 -3.63 -3.35
N SER A 121 26.19 -3.62 -4.68
CA SER A 121 27.50 -3.73 -5.32
C SER A 121 28.00 -2.42 -5.94
N ARG A 122 27.21 -1.35 -5.86
CA ARG A 122 27.57 -0.03 -6.42
C ARG A 122 27.70 1.01 -5.32
N ASP A 123 28.49 2.04 -5.58
CA ASP A 123 28.55 3.20 -4.72
C ASP A 123 27.26 4.00 -4.81
N ILE A 124 26.66 4.25 -3.67
CA ILE A 124 25.46 5.07 -3.53
C ILE A 124 25.66 6.13 -2.44
N PRO A 125 25.01 7.30 -2.55
CA PRO A 125 25.13 8.35 -1.54
C PRO A 125 24.80 7.85 -0.14
N THR A 126 25.48 8.40 0.86
CA THR A 126 25.39 7.96 2.27
C THR A 126 23.95 7.86 2.77
N MET A 127 23.10 8.86 2.45
CA MET A 127 21.69 8.88 2.89
C MET A 127 20.80 7.87 2.17
N MET A 128 21.24 7.32 1.05
CA MET A 128 20.52 6.26 0.32
C MET A 128 20.93 4.85 0.77
N GLN A 129 21.91 4.73 1.66
CA GLN A 129 22.38 3.46 2.19
C GLN A 129 21.58 3.07 3.44
N TYR A 130 20.85 1.99 3.41
CA TYR A 130 20.14 1.47 4.60
C TYR A 130 21.07 1.18 5.76
N GLN A 131 22.31 0.75 5.50
CA GLN A 131 23.33 0.51 6.52
C GLN A 131 23.65 1.77 7.35
N THR A 132 23.62 2.96 6.73
CA THR A 132 23.80 4.23 7.44
C THR A 132 22.73 4.43 8.50
N HIS A 133 21.48 4.19 8.13
CA HIS A 133 20.34 4.34 9.03
C HIS A 133 20.35 3.27 10.14
N ILE A 134 20.66 2.02 9.80
CA ILE A 134 20.74 0.92 10.76
C ILE A 134 21.81 1.18 11.81
N LYS A 135 23.06 1.51 11.39
CA LYS A 135 24.18 1.80 12.30
C LYS A 135 23.94 2.98 13.22
N LYS A 136 23.06 3.87 12.88
CA LYS A 136 22.73 5.08 13.65
C LYS A 136 21.32 5.04 14.25
N GLU A 137 20.71 3.86 14.32
CA GLU A 137 19.38 3.67 14.90
C GLU A 137 18.34 4.67 14.35
N SER A 138 18.40 4.90 13.04
CA SER A 138 17.60 5.89 12.28
C SER A 138 17.86 7.36 12.63
N MET A 139 18.91 7.66 13.40
CA MET A 139 19.24 9.02 13.85
C MET A 139 20.61 9.49 13.31
N PHE A 140 20.87 9.23 12.03
CA PHE A 140 22.09 9.75 11.39
C PHE A 140 22.09 11.29 11.33
N ASN A 141 20.95 11.86 10.99
CA ASN A 141 20.67 13.30 11.09
C ASN A 141 19.58 13.54 12.14
N THR A 142 19.34 14.78 12.52
CA THR A 142 18.27 15.18 13.44
C THR A 142 16.92 14.67 12.94
N PRO A 143 16.22 13.80 13.68
CA PRO A 143 14.98 13.19 13.21
C PRO A 143 13.76 14.11 13.43
N PRO A 144 12.64 13.88 12.74
CA PRO A 144 11.37 14.57 12.96
C PRO A 144 10.69 14.03 14.23
N VAL A 145 11.17 14.45 15.41
CA VAL A 145 10.84 13.89 16.72
C VAL A 145 9.33 13.80 16.97
N MET A 146 8.58 14.87 16.67
CA MET A 146 7.12 14.87 16.88
C MET A 146 6.38 13.85 16.02
N SER A 147 6.79 13.68 14.75
CA SER A 147 6.19 12.69 13.88
C SER A 147 6.51 11.26 14.34
N ILE A 148 7.73 11.00 14.79
CA ILE A 148 8.14 9.72 15.37
C ILE A 148 7.36 9.43 16.66
N TYR A 149 7.23 10.41 17.53
CA TYR A 149 6.44 10.29 18.76
C TYR A 149 4.98 9.94 18.45
N ALA A 150 4.37 10.62 17.48
CA ALA A 150 2.99 10.34 17.09
C ALA A 150 2.84 8.92 16.51
N VAL A 151 3.78 8.47 15.67
CA VAL A 151 3.82 7.08 15.17
C VAL A 151 3.93 6.10 16.34
N ASN A 152 4.81 6.33 17.30
CA ASN A 152 4.94 5.50 18.51
C ASN A 152 3.61 5.42 19.28
N ARG A 153 2.91 6.54 19.45
CA ARG A 153 1.61 6.57 20.13
C ARG A 153 0.54 5.82 19.37
N SER A 154 0.53 5.91 18.04
CA SER A 154 -0.40 5.15 17.19
C SER A 154 -0.15 3.64 17.28
N LEU A 155 1.10 3.21 17.26
CA LEU A 155 1.47 1.79 17.41
C LEU A 155 1.13 1.26 18.80
N HIS A 156 1.38 2.03 19.84
CA HIS A 156 0.97 1.67 21.19
C HIS A 156 -0.56 1.55 21.31
N TRP A 157 -1.31 2.49 20.72
CA TRP A 157 -2.76 2.41 20.66
C TRP A 157 -3.23 1.13 19.93
N LEU A 158 -2.60 0.78 18.82
CA LEU A 158 -2.89 -0.46 18.08
C LEU A 158 -2.71 -1.69 18.97
N ASP A 159 -1.59 -1.77 19.67
CA ASP A 159 -1.26 -2.86 20.59
C ASP A 159 -2.30 -2.97 21.73
N MET A 160 -2.59 -1.87 22.40
CA MET A 160 -3.58 -1.80 23.49
C MET A 160 -5.01 -2.12 23.04
N ASN A 161 -5.32 -2.02 21.75
CA ASN A 161 -6.64 -2.36 21.18
C ASN A 161 -6.70 -3.76 20.56
N GLY A 162 -5.75 -4.63 20.91
CA GLY A 162 -5.74 -6.05 20.53
C GLY A 162 -4.94 -6.35 19.27
N GLY A 163 -4.06 -5.44 18.87
CA GLY A 163 -3.09 -5.64 17.79
C GLY A 163 -3.70 -5.71 16.40
N ILE A 164 -2.89 -6.23 15.47
CA ILE A 164 -3.23 -6.29 14.04
C ILE A 164 -4.44 -7.17 13.77
N SER A 165 -4.54 -8.34 14.42
CA SER A 165 -5.64 -9.28 14.21
C SER A 165 -7.01 -8.66 14.54
N LYS A 166 -7.09 -7.94 15.68
CA LYS A 166 -8.32 -7.24 16.06
C LYS A 166 -8.62 -6.08 15.10
N MET A 167 -7.58 -5.38 14.67
CA MET A 167 -7.73 -4.30 13.70
C MET A 167 -8.20 -4.81 12.35
N GLU A 168 -7.69 -5.93 11.87
CA GLU A 168 -8.16 -6.57 10.65
C GLU A 168 -9.64 -6.90 10.72
N THR A 169 -10.07 -7.53 11.81
CA THR A 169 -11.50 -7.84 12.04
C THR A 169 -12.37 -6.58 11.94
N ARG A 170 -11.94 -5.50 12.59
CA ARG A 170 -12.63 -4.21 12.56
C ARG A 170 -12.65 -3.59 11.16
N ASN A 171 -11.54 -3.63 10.43
CA ASN A 171 -11.43 -3.08 9.08
C ASN A 171 -12.33 -3.84 8.11
N ARG A 172 -12.32 -5.18 8.16
CA ARG A 172 -13.21 -6.01 7.36
C ARG A 172 -14.68 -5.73 7.64
N ALA A 173 -15.07 -5.58 8.90
CA ALA A 173 -16.45 -5.26 9.26
C ALA A 173 -16.89 -3.88 8.74
N LYS A 174 -16.03 -2.86 8.83
CA LYS A 174 -16.30 -1.52 8.27
C LYS A 174 -16.44 -1.55 6.75
N ALA A 175 -15.46 -2.17 6.08
CA ALA A 175 -15.46 -2.28 4.62
C ALA A 175 -16.69 -3.05 4.12
N LYS A 176 -17.00 -4.19 4.76
CA LYS A 176 -18.18 -4.99 4.42
C LYS A 176 -19.46 -4.17 4.52
N LYS A 177 -19.65 -3.41 5.59
CA LYS A 177 -20.86 -2.58 5.77
C LYS A 177 -21.03 -1.59 4.63
N LEU A 178 -19.96 -0.99 4.16
CA LEU A 178 -20.00 -0.03 3.05
C LEU A 178 -20.20 -0.73 1.70
N TYR A 179 -19.53 -1.84 1.43
CA TYR A 179 -19.75 -2.61 0.21
C TYR A 179 -21.15 -3.19 0.13
N ASP A 180 -21.71 -3.71 1.24
CA ASP A 180 -23.08 -4.20 1.28
C ASP A 180 -24.09 -3.08 0.92
N GLU A 181 -23.85 -1.86 1.41
CA GLU A 181 -24.71 -0.71 1.08
C GLU A 181 -24.59 -0.31 -0.40
N ILE A 182 -23.38 -0.28 -0.96
CA ILE A 182 -23.16 0.01 -2.38
C ILE A 182 -23.84 -1.03 -3.26
N GLU A 183 -23.80 -2.31 -2.89
CA GLU A 183 -24.44 -3.39 -3.65
C GLU A 183 -25.97 -3.40 -3.51
N ARG A 184 -26.49 -2.97 -2.37
CA ARG A 184 -27.94 -2.82 -2.12
C ARG A 184 -28.53 -1.64 -2.86
N ASN A 185 -27.75 -0.57 -3.00
CA ASN A 185 -28.21 0.70 -3.54
C ASN A 185 -28.10 0.71 -5.07
N THR A 186 -29.18 1.12 -5.74
CA THR A 186 -29.22 1.17 -7.21
C THR A 186 -28.52 2.39 -7.82
N LEU A 187 -28.22 3.41 -6.98
CA LEU A 187 -27.54 4.63 -7.43
C LEU A 187 -26.05 4.47 -7.61
N PHE A 188 -25.45 3.48 -6.95
CA PHE A 188 -24.01 3.32 -6.90
C PHE A 188 -23.57 1.92 -7.33
N LYS A 189 -22.34 1.84 -7.84
CA LYS A 189 -21.64 0.58 -8.09
C LYS A 189 -20.19 0.68 -7.67
N CYS A 190 -19.63 -0.41 -7.19
CA CYS A 190 -18.20 -0.53 -6.96
C CYS A 190 -17.51 -0.95 -8.26
N PRO A 191 -16.51 -0.19 -8.76
CA PRO A 191 -15.81 -0.55 -10.01
C PRO A 191 -14.83 -1.72 -9.83
N VAL A 192 -14.52 -2.13 -8.60
CA VAL A 192 -13.51 -3.13 -8.27
C VAL A 192 -14.08 -4.53 -8.26
N HIS A 193 -13.36 -5.49 -8.84
CA HIS A 193 -13.69 -6.91 -8.75
C HIS A 193 -13.73 -7.37 -7.28
N LYS A 194 -14.75 -8.16 -6.92
CA LYS A 194 -15.03 -8.54 -5.52
C LYS A 194 -13.82 -9.13 -4.79
N ASP A 195 -13.06 -9.99 -5.47
CA ASP A 195 -11.90 -10.69 -4.89
C ASP A 195 -10.70 -9.77 -4.64
N ASP A 196 -10.68 -8.59 -5.24
CA ASP A 196 -9.55 -7.67 -5.19
C ASP A 196 -9.88 -6.36 -4.45
N ARG A 197 -11.06 -6.31 -3.80
CA ARG A 197 -11.52 -5.15 -3.05
C ARG A 197 -10.67 -4.86 -1.82
N SER A 198 -10.33 -3.59 -1.67
CA SER A 198 -9.61 -3.10 -0.48
C SER A 198 -10.52 -3.06 0.75
N ILE A 199 -9.96 -3.46 1.90
CA ILE A 199 -10.59 -3.25 3.21
C ILE A 199 -10.29 -1.87 3.80
N MET A 200 -9.47 -1.07 3.11
CA MET A 200 -9.03 0.26 3.54
C MET A 200 -9.63 1.39 2.72
N ASN A 201 -9.82 1.17 1.42
CA ASN A 201 -10.33 2.17 0.48
C ASN A 201 -11.46 1.56 -0.33
N VAL A 202 -12.66 2.08 -0.14
CA VAL A 202 -13.88 1.59 -0.79
C VAL A 202 -14.35 2.63 -1.80
N PRO A 203 -13.98 2.50 -3.10
CA PRO A 203 -14.47 3.39 -4.13
C PRO A 203 -15.89 3.00 -4.55
N PHE A 204 -16.65 3.99 -4.92
CA PHE A 204 -17.94 3.82 -5.60
C PHE A 204 -18.10 4.90 -6.66
N ILE A 205 -18.86 4.58 -7.68
CA ILE A 205 -19.22 5.49 -8.77
C ILE A 205 -20.74 5.42 -8.98
N PHE A 206 -21.30 6.42 -9.61
CA PHE A 206 -22.71 6.40 -9.97
C PHE A 206 -23.01 5.35 -11.04
N THR A 207 -24.20 4.75 -11.01
CA THR A 207 -24.65 3.81 -12.06
C THR A 207 -25.03 4.53 -13.33
N ASP A 208 -25.62 5.71 -13.20
CA ASP A 208 -26.06 6.56 -14.29
C ASP A 208 -25.36 7.93 -14.22
N GLU A 209 -25.58 8.77 -15.24
CA GLU A 209 -25.10 10.15 -15.26
C GLU A 209 -25.86 11.03 -14.24
N MET A 210 -25.62 10.75 -12.97
CA MET A 210 -26.05 11.65 -11.90
C MET A 210 -25.14 12.84 -11.79
N ASP A 211 -25.70 13.96 -11.35
CA ASP A 211 -24.96 15.16 -11.00
C ASP A 211 -24.09 14.90 -9.74
N GLU A 212 -22.84 14.49 -9.98
CA GLU A 212 -21.85 14.21 -8.93
C GLU A 212 -21.64 15.44 -8.04
N GLU A 213 -21.59 16.63 -8.63
CA GLU A 213 -21.39 17.88 -7.90
C GLU A 213 -22.52 18.13 -6.92
N ARG A 214 -23.77 17.91 -7.34
CA ARG A 214 -24.95 18.03 -6.47
C ARG A 214 -24.93 17.02 -5.33
N PHE A 215 -24.50 15.79 -5.60
CA PHE A 215 -24.36 14.78 -4.55
C PHE A 215 -23.28 15.17 -3.54
N LEU A 216 -22.10 15.62 -4.00
CA LEU A 216 -21.00 16.07 -3.13
C LEU A 216 -21.45 17.26 -2.27
N GLN A 217 -22.17 18.22 -2.84
CA GLN A 217 -22.73 19.34 -2.08
C GLN A 217 -23.76 18.89 -1.04
N PHE A 218 -24.62 17.93 -1.39
CA PHE A 218 -25.58 17.32 -0.46
C PHE A 218 -24.86 16.64 0.72
N CYS A 219 -23.78 15.92 0.45
CA CYS A 219 -22.94 15.27 1.47
C CYS A 219 -22.24 16.31 2.36
N ALA A 220 -21.63 17.32 1.78
CA ALA A 220 -20.92 18.38 2.49
C ALA A 220 -21.84 19.13 3.45
N ASN A 221 -23.06 19.45 3.02
CA ASN A 221 -24.09 20.11 3.86
C ASN A 221 -24.53 19.26 5.06
N ARG A 222 -24.16 17.97 5.09
CA ARG A 222 -24.43 17.02 6.20
C ARG A 222 -23.16 16.61 6.95
N GLY A 223 -22.05 17.32 6.72
CA GLY A 223 -20.77 17.05 7.37
C GLY A 223 -20.04 15.81 6.84
N LEU A 224 -20.43 15.28 5.67
CA LEU A 224 -19.75 14.19 4.99
C LEU A 224 -18.85 14.78 3.91
N HIS A 225 -17.55 14.68 4.12
CA HIS A 225 -16.53 15.13 3.18
C HIS A 225 -15.79 13.93 2.62
N THR A 226 -15.68 13.88 1.28
CA THR A 226 -14.90 12.88 0.56
C THR A 226 -13.61 13.52 0.00
N LEU A 227 -12.67 12.69 -0.35
CA LEU A 227 -11.43 13.11 -1.00
C LEU A 227 -11.57 13.04 -2.51
#